data_9bf1f1d5848b10776e19834bc4d4e35e
#
_entry.id   9bf1f1d5848b10776e19834bc4d4e35e
#
_cell.length_a   1.000
_cell.length_b   1.000
_cell.length_c   1.000
_cell.angle_alpha   90.00
_cell.angle_beta   90.00
_cell.angle_gamma   90.00
#
_symmetry.space_group_name_H-M   'P 1'
#
loop_
_entity.id
_entity.type
_entity.pdbx_description
1 polymer ?
#
loop_
_entity_poly.entity_id
_entity_poly.type
_entity_poly.pdbx_seq_one_letter_code
_entity_poly.pdbx_strand_id
1 'polypeptide(L)'
;GEIMAYYLIDFENVKSRGMEGVELLAEEDTVCIFYSDNADSMTFDLHRKLNETKAQIIYHKVAVGTKNALDFQLATYLGYLICEQQREGIHPDYFIVTKDNGFTSLMVYWKAQGVPVRIIRNLLWGKNPMAEQNLLTEENAMEVTESTEQESVQALSVEAAEPMAVEITEQETENATAVMTEEPKAEVDA
;
A
#
# COMPACT_ATOMS: atom_id res chain seq x y z
N GLY A 1 8.73 22.29 21.05
CA GLY A 1 8.79 22.43 19.60
C GLY A 1 7.86 21.44 18.95
N GLU A 2 7.21 21.76 17.87
CA GLU A 2 6.47 20.78 17.08
C GLU A 2 7.46 19.74 16.53
N ILE A 3 7.07 18.46 16.54
CA ILE A 3 7.91 17.38 16.03
C ILE A 3 7.75 17.37 14.52
N MET A 4 8.87 17.49 13.79
CA MET A 4 8.94 17.35 12.34
C MET A 4 8.39 15.99 11.92
N ALA A 5 7.59 15.96 10.87
CA ALA A 5 7.06 14.71 10.32
C ALA A 5 7.21 14.63 8.79
N TYR A 6 7.52 13.42 8.31
CA TYR A 6 7.50 13.08 6.89
C TYR A 6 6.29 12.21 6.59
N TYR A 7 5.49 12.62 5.62
CA TYR A 7 4.32 11.90 5.13
C TYR A 7 4.58 11.42 3.70
N LEU A 8 4.70 10.12 3.51
CA LEU A 8 4.88 9.50 2.20
C LEU A 8 3.53 9.01 1.70
N ILE A 9 3.01 9.64 0.67
CA ILE A 9 1.65 9.42 0.16
C ILE A 9 1.69 8.43 -1.00
N ASP A 10 1.08 7.27 -0.84
CA ASP A 10 0.73 6.36 -1.93
C ASP A 10 -0.53 6.87 -2.63
N PHE A 11 -0.36 7.85 -3.53
CA PHE A 11 -1.48 8.55 -4.15
C PHE A 11 -2.30 7.68 -5.09
N GLU A 12 -1.73 6.61 -5.67
CA GLU A 12 -2.50 5.65 -6.45
C GLU A 12 -3.58 4.95 -5.61
N ASN A 13 -3.28 4.67 -4.37
CA ASN A 13 -4.14 3.95 -3.45
C ASN A 13 -5.15 4.87 -2.74
N VAL A 14 -4.68 5.98 -2.17
CA VAL A 14 -5.53 6.83 -1.30
C VAL A 14 -6.22 7.98 -2.03
N LYS A 15 -5.68 8.41 -3.20
CA LYS A 15 -6.21 9.57 -3.95
C LYS A 15 -6.36 10.82 -3.06
N SER A 16 -7.29 11.71 -3.42
CA SER A 16 -7.53 12.95 -2.67
C SER A 16 -7.94 12.73 -1.21
N ARG A 17 -8.55 11.58 -0.88
CA ARG A 17 -8.93 11.27 0.50
C ARG A 17 -7.74 11.09 1.44
N GLY A 18 -6.63 10.57 0.94
CA GLY A 18 -5.39 10.47 1.72
C GLY A 18 -4.81 11.82 2.13
N MET A 19 -5.19 12.88 1.41
CA MET A 19 -4.71 14.24 1.62
C MET A 19 -5.58 15.06 2.60
N GLU A 20 -6.66 14.47 3.16
CA GLU A 20 -7.48 15.13 4.17
C GLU A 20 -6.62 15.54 5.35
N GLY A 21 -6.69 16.83 5.71
CA GLY A 21 -5.89 17.43 6.79
C GLY A 21 -4.58 18.06 6.34
N VAL A 22 -4.26 18.11 5.05
CA VAL A 22 -3.02 18.73 4.55
C VAL A 22 -2.92 20.20 4.96
N GLU A 23 -4.03 20.91 5.05
CA GLU A 23 -4.13 22.30 5.51
C GLU A 23 -3.78 22.52 7.00
N LEU A 24 -3.74 21.42 7.78
CA LEU A 24 -3.44 21.47 9.23
C LEU A 24 -1.95 21.21 9.53
N LEU A 25 -1.16 20.88 8.51
CA LEU A 25 0.26 20.57 8.67
C LEU A 25 1.07 21.82 8.98
N ALA A 26 2.15 21.63 9.74
CA ALA A 26 3.06 22.68 10.17
C ALA A 26 4.15 22.95 9.10
N GLU A 27 4.90 24.03 9.30
CA GLU A 27 6.00 24.41 8.40
C GLU A 27 7.16 23.39 8.42
N GLU A 28 7.32 22.68 9.53
CA GLU A 28 8.34 21.64 9.71
C GLU A 28 7.97 20.31 9.05
N ASP A 29 6.69 20.15 8.67
CA ASP A 29 6.21 18.90 8.04
C ASP A 29 6.55 18.86 6.55
N THR A 30 6.81 17.65 6.05
CA THR A 30 7.06 17.43 4.63
C THR A 30 6.13 16.32 4.11
N VAL A 31 5.46 16.60 2.99
CA VAL A 31 4.57 15.67 2.30
C VAL A 31 5.19 15.26 0.97
N CYS A 32 5.53 13.99 0.82
CA CYS A 32 6.09 13.40 -0.39
C CYS A 32 4.98 12.63 -1.13
N ILE A 33 4.47 13.16 -2.22
CA ILE A 33 3.36 12.58 -2.99
C ILE A 33 3.92 11.70 -4.11
N PHE A 34 3.77 10.38 -3.98
CA PHE A 34 4.10 9.41 -5.01
C PHE A 34 2.89 9.15 -5.89
N TYR A 35 3.02 9.40 -7.18
CA TYR A 35 1.93 9.28 -8.15
C TYR A 35 2.47 8.75 -9.49
N SER A 36 1.58 8.18 -10.30
CA SER A 36 1.89 7.71 -11.65
C SER A 36 0.84 8.19 -12.66
N ASP A 37 0.99 7.85 -13.92
CA ASP A 37 0.00 8.16 -14.96
C ASP A 37 -1.38 7.55 -14.67
N ASN A 38 -1.47 6.52 -13.80
CA ASN A 38 -2.75 5.96 -13.34
C ASN A 38 -3.47 6.85 -12.31
N ALA A 39 -2.78 7.81 -11.73
CA ALA A 39 -3.29 8.68 -10.68
C ALA A 39 -2.58 10.05 -10.72
N ASP A 40 -2.69 10.75 -11.85
CA ASP A 40 -2.03 12.03 -12.15
C ASP A 40 -2.97 13.24 -12.06
N SER A 41 -4.20 13.04 -11.62
CA SER A 41 -5.21 14.08 -11.49
C SER A 41 -5.62 14.31 -10.04
N MET A 42 -5.91 15.56 -9.70
CA MET A 42 -6.45 15.95 -8.41
C MET A 42 -7.62 16.91 -8.57
N THR A 43 -8.42 17.06 -7.52
CA THR A 43 -9.53 18.04 -7.51
C THR A 43 -9.00 19.45 -7.30
N PHE A 44 -9.75 20.46 -7.78
CA PHE A 44 -9.43 21.86 -7.51
C PHE A 44 -9.43 22.18 -6.01
N ASP A 45 -10.28 21.53 -5.22
CA ASP A 45 -10.28 21.72 -3.76
C ASP A 45 -8.96 21.23 -3.15
N LEU A 46 -8.46 20.07 -3.55
CA LEU A 46 -7.17 19.58 -3.08
C LEU A 46 -6.03 20.51 -3.53
N HIS A 47 -6.04 20.96 -4.79
CA HIS A 47 -5.04 21.89 -5.30
C HIS A 47 -5.01 23.19 -4.46
N ARG A 48 -6.18 23.76 -4.11
CA ARG A 48 -6.28 24.93 -3.26
C ARG A 48 -5.68 24.66 -1.87
N LYS A 49 -6.03 23.55 -1.23
CA LYS A 49 -5.50 23.14 0.08
C LYS A 49 -3.98 22.96 0.06
N LEU A 50 -3.43 22.40 -1.02
CA LEU A 50 -1.98 22.26 -1.21
C LEU A 50 -1.26 23.59 -1.34
N ASN A 51 -1.92 24.63 -1.87
CA ASN A 51 -1.37 25.98 -1.93
C ASN A 51 -1.49 26.76 -0.60
N GLU A 52 -2.42 26.36 0.26
CA GLU A 52 -2.68 26.99 1.55
C GLU A 52 -1.88 26.35 2.70
N THR A 53 -1.41 25.10 2.54
CA THR A 53 -0.64 24.42 3.58
C THR A 53 0.71 25.12 3.84
N LYS A 54 1.18 25.03 5.07
CA LYS A 54 2.51 25.50 5.44
C LYS A 54 3.59 24.45 5.21
N ALA A 55 3.19 23.16 5.10
CA ALA A 55 4.10 22.05 4.91
C ALA A 55 4.82 22.13 3.55
N GLN A 56 6.00 21.57 3.48
CA GLN A 56 6.71 21.38 2.22
C GLN A 56 6.04 20.27 1.42
N ILE A 57 5.72 20.51 0.15
CA ILE A 57 5.13 19.52 -0.75
C ILE A 57 6.15 19.12 -1.81
N ILE A 58 6.44 17.83 -1.89
CA ILE A 58 7.36 17.23 -2.87
C ILE A 58 6.60 16.21 -3.71
N TYR A 59 6.75 16.29 -5.04
CA TYR A 59 6.10 15.40 -5.98
C TYR A 59 7.09 14.40 -6.57
N HIS A 60 6.76 13.12 -6.48
CA HIS A 60 7.51 12.01 -7.06
C HIS A 60 6.67 11.31 -8.12
N LYS A 61 6.91 11.64 -9.40
CA LYS A 61 6.28 10.91 -10.49
C LYS A 61 6.99 9.59 -10.73
N VAL A 62 6.25 8.50 -10.58
CA VAL A 62 6.75 7.14 -10.79
C VAL A 62 6.47 6.73 -12.22
N ALA A 63 7.49 6.30 -12.95
CA ALA A 63 7.32 5.74 -14.29
C ALA A 63 6.58 4.41 -14.19
N VAL A 64 5.44 4.30 -14.90
CA VAL A 64 4.64 3.07 -14.95
C VAL A 64 5.34 2.06 -15.86
N GLY A 65 5.68 0.91 -15.34
CA GLY A 65 6.31 -0.15 -16.12
C GLY A 65 6.16 -1.53 -15.50
N THR A 66 6.08 -1.60 -14.18
CA THR A 66 5.99 -2.87 -13.45
C THR A 66 4.98 -2.75 -12.32
N LYS A 67 4.34 -3.88 -11.98
CA LYS A 67 3.51 -4.00 -10.78
C LYS A 67 4.31 -3.58 -9.55
N ASN A 68 3.71 -2.79 -8.67
CA ASN A 68 4.31 -2.29 -7.42
C ASN A 68 5.52 -1.33 -7.62
N ALA A 69 5.68 -0.72 -8.79
CA ALA A 69 6.79 0.22 -9.02
C ALA A 69 6.75 1.41 -8.04
N LEU A 70 5.55 1.91 -7.73
CA LEU A 70 5.35 2.99 -6.76
C LEU A 70 5.78 2.54 -5.36
N ASP A 71 5.38 1.35 -4.93
CA ASP A 71 5.69 0.82 -3.60
C ASP A 71 7.20 0.69 -3.39
N PHE A 72 7.91 0.17 -4.40
CA PHE A 72 9.38 0.06 -4.35
C PHE A 72 10.05 1.43 -4.28
N GLN A 73 9.59 2.41 -5.05
CA GLN A 73 10.18 3.74 -5.03
C GLN A 73 9.89 4.46 -3.71
N LEU A 74 8.67 4.36 -3.19
CA LEU A 74 8.29 4.90 -1.89
C LEU A 74 9.12 4.28 -0.77
N ALA A 75 9.26 2.95 -0.74
CA ALA A 75 10.05 2.24 0.27
C ALA A 75 11.54 2.63 0.20
N THR A 76 12.10 2.75 -1.01
CA THR A 76 13.49 3.16 -1.23
C THR A 76 13.71 4.58 -0.74
N TYR A 77 12.80 5.50 -1.07
CA TYR A 77 12.89 6.90 -0.67
C TYR A 77 12.75 7.08 0.84
N LEU A 78 11.86 6.32 1.49
CA LEU A 78 11.76 6.28 2.95
C LEU A 78 13.10 5.89 3.58
N GLY A 79 13.75 4.84 3.09
CA GLY A 79 15.07 4.42 3.57
C GLY A 79 16.14 5.50 3.40
N TYR A 80 16.13 6.19 2.26
CA TYR A 80 17.01 7.32 2.00
C TYR A 80 16.79 8.47 2.99
N LEU A 81 15.55 8.89 3.20
CA LEU A 81 15.20 9.94 4.17
C LEU A 81 15.65 9.57 5.59
N ILE A 82 15.37 8.36 6.04
CA ILE A 82 15.76 7.91 7.39
C ILE A 82 17.27 7.99 7.55
N CYS A 83 18.03 7.54 6.54
CA CYS A 83 19.49 7.60 6.56
C CYS A 83 20.01 9.04 6.61
N GLU A 84 19.45 9.95 5.81
CA GLU A 84 19.84 11.36 5.83
C GLU A 84 19.57 12.03 7.18
N GLN A 85 18.36 11.88 7.70
CA GLN A 85 17.97 12.50 8.96
C GLN A 85 18.79 11.96 10.15
N GLN A 86 19.08 10.66 10.17
CA GLN A 86 19.95 10.08 11.19
C GLN A 86 21.39 10.63 11.12
N ARG A 87 21.93 10.86 9.94
CA ARG A 87 23.27 11.46 9.76
C ARG A 87 23.32 12.89 10.30
N GLU A 88 22.22 13.62 10.23
CA GLU A 88 22.07 14.97 10.77
C GLU A 88 21.71 14.99 12.26
N GLY A 89 21.46 13.83 12.87
CA GLY A 89 21.04 13.69 14.27
C GLY A 89 19.60 14.13 14.50
N ILE A 90 18.78 14.16 13.45
CA ILE A 90 17.37 14.52 13.48
C ILE A 90 16.53 13.24 13.53
N HIS A 91 15.47 13.24 14.35
CA HIS A 91 14.60 12.08 14.56
C HIS A 91 13.13 12.47 14.33
N PRO A 92 12.70 12.65 13.07
CA PRO A 92 11.32 12.99 12.75
C PRO A 92 10.40 11.77 12.88
N ASP A 93 9.11 12.04 12.92
CA ASP A 93 8.09 11.02 12.71
C ASP A 93 7.96 10.67 11.23
N TYR A 94 7.76 9.37 10.92
CA TYR A 94 7.56 8.90 9.56
C TYR A 94 6.20 8.23 9.41
N PHE A 95 5.44 8.66 8.40
CA PHE A 95 4.12 8.13 8.08
C PHE A 95 4.06 7.67 6.64
N ILE A 96 3.50 6.48 6.40
CA ILE A 96 3.08 6.04 5.07
C ILE A 96 1.56 6.19 5.02
N VAL A 97 1.07 6.98 4.06
CA VAL A 97 -0.37 7.22 3.87
C VAL A 97 -0.86 6.28 2.77
N THR A 98 -1.48 5.19 3.17
CA THR A 98 -1.97 4.13 2.27
C THR A 98 -3.10 3.34 2.92
N LYS A 99 -3.84 2.59 2.10
CA LYS A 99 -4.78 1.54 2.54
C LYS A 99 -4.25 0.14 2.28
N ASP A 100 -3.08 0.04 1.64
CA ASP A 100 -2.46 -1.24 1.32
C ASP A 100 -1.73 -1.82 2.53
N ASN A 101 -2.14 -3.03 2.92
CA ASN A 101 -1.52 -3.78 4.02
C ASN A 101 -0.12 -4.31 3.67
N GLY A 102 0.29 -4.27 2.40
CA GLY A 102 1.63 -4.68 1.95
C GLY A 102 2.76 -3.91 2.64
N PHE A 103 2.51 -2.65 3.00
CA PHE A 103 3.48 -1.82 3.73
C PHE A 103 3.70 -2.21 5.20
N THR A 104 2.90 -3.13 5.76
CA THR A 104 3.08 -3.61 7.15
C THR A 104 4.46 -4.23 7.37
N SER A 105 4.99 -4.95 6.38
CA SER A 105 6.34 -5.54 6.46
C SER A 105 7.43 -4.46 6.60
N LEU A 106 7.27 -3.33 5.93
CA LEU A 106 8.18 -2.20 6.00
C LEU A 106 8.14 -1.52 7.39
N MET A 107 6.96 -1.36 7.95
CA MET A 107 6.77 -0.86 9.31
C MET A 107 7.46 -1.76 10.35
N VAL A 108 7.29 -3.09 10.24
CA VAL A 108 7.94 -4.07 11.13
C VAL A 108 9.46 -4.00 11.01
N TYR A 109 9.98 -3.93 9.78
CA TYR A 109 11.42 -3.81 9.51
C TYR A 109 12.02 -2.58 10.20
N TRP A 110 11.46 -1.39 9.98
CA TRP A 110 11.99 -0.16 10.54
C TRP A 110 11.84 -0.08 12.05
N LYS A 111 10.75 -0.62 12.61
CA LYS A 111 10.60 -0.76 14.07
C LYS A 111 11.74 -1.59 14.68
N ALA A 112 12.16 -2.68 14.02
CA ALA A 112 13.29 -3.51 14.47
C ALA A 112 14.63 -2.74 14.38
N GLN A 113 14.75 -1.73 13.50
CA GLN A 113 15.91 -0.83 13.43
C GLN A 113 15.82 0.36 14.39
N GLY A 114 14.82 0.40 15.29
CA GLY A 114 14.61 1.49 16.22
C GLY A 114 14.00 2.76 15.62
N VAL A 115 13.48 2.68 14.39
CA VAL A 115 12.82 3.80 13.70
C VAL A 115 11.33 3.48 13.56
N PRO A 116 10.44 4.14 14.35
CA PRO A 116 9.02 3.91 14.25
C PRO A 116 8.45 4.55 12.98
N VAL A 117 8.07 3.73 12.01
CA VAL A 117 7.29 4.12 10.85
C VAL A 117 5.84 3.71 11.09
N ARG A 118 4.89 4.63 10.86
CA ARG A 118 3.45 4.39 11.08
C ARG A 118 2.71 4.40 9.75
N ILE A 119 1.70 3.56 9.62
CA ILE A 119 0.79 3.52 8.48
C ILE A 119 -0.50 4.21 8.90
N ILE A 120 -0.94 5.18 8.09
CA ILE A 120 -2.18 5.95 8.32
C ILE A 120 -2.98 6.03 7.01
N ARG A 121 -4.28 6.29 7.12
CA ARG A 121 -5.17 6.34 5.94
C ARG A 121 -5.30 7.72 5.33
N ASN A 122 -5.08 8.78 6.12
CA ASN A 122 -5.04 10.17 5.66
C ASN A 122 -4.20 11.02 6.63
N LEU A 123 -3.94 12.28 6.26
CA LEU A 123 -3.08 13.18 7.04
C LEU A 123 -3.68 13.63 8.36
N LEU A 124 -5.02 13.64 8.52
CA LEU A 124 -5.67 13.94 9.80
C LEU A 124 -5.21 13.01 10.92
N TRP A 125 -4.97 11.74 10.62
CA TRP A 125 -4.57 10.74 11.62
C TRP A 125 -3.15 10.95 12.13
N GLY A 126 -2.27 11.47 11.29
CA GLY A 126 -0.91 11.82 11.72
C GLY A 126 -0.86 12.93 12.77
N LYS A 127 -1.81 13.86 12.73
CA LYS A 127 -1.92 14.97 13.70
C LYS A 127 -2.80 14.63 14.91
N ASN A 128 -3.64 13.61 14.83
CA ASN A 128 -4.52 13.19 15.94
C ASN A 128 -4.51 11.66 16.11
N PRO A 129 -3.49 11.10 16.79
CA PRO A 129 -3.38 9.64 17.01
C PRO A 129 -4.57 9.02 17.77
N MET A 130 -5.34 9.82 18.50
CA MET A 130 -6.53 9.34 19.22
C MET A 130 -7.73 9.11 18.29
N ALA A 131 -7.76 9.74 17.12
CA ALA A 131 -8.82 9.50 16.12
C ALA A 131 -8.72 8.10 15.49
N GLU A 132 -7.51 7.56 15.39
CA GLU A 132 -7.25 6.21 14.86
C GLU A 132 -7.90 5.11 15.72
N GLN A 133 -7.85 5.23 17.03
CA GLN A 133 -8.41 4.22 17.94
C GLN A 133 -9.95 4.16 17.89
N ASN A 134 -10.61 5.28 17.65
CA ASN A 134 -12.09 5.32 17.60
C ASN A 134 -12.63 4.73 16.29
N LEU A 135 -11.92 4.93 15.15
CA LEU A 135 -12.36 4.40 13.86
C LEU A 135 -12.07 2.90 13.70
N LEU A 136 -10.99 2.39 14.27
CA LEU A 136 -10.71 0.94 14.29
C LEU A 136 -11.76 0.17 15.10
N THR A 137 -12.36 0.79 16.12
CA THR A 137 -13.48 0.19 16.87
C THR A 137 -14.79 0.24 16.09
N GLU A 138 -15.02 1.25 15.26
CA GLU A 138 -16.23 1.37 14.42
C GLU A 138 -16.16 0.46 13.19
N GLU A 139 -15.00 0.35 12.51
CA GLU A 139 -14.82 -0.58 11.37
C GLU A 139 -14.93 -2.05 11.82
N ASN A 140 -14.34 -2.43 12.96
CA ASN A 140 -14.50 -3.77 13.53
C ASN A 140 -15.94 -4.07 13.96
N ALA A 141 -16.71 -3.07 14.39
CA ALA A 141 -18.12 -3.24 14.71
C ALA A 141 -18.98 -3.44 13.46
N MET A 142 -18.63 -2.81 12.32
CA MET A 142 -19.33 -3.01 11.03
C MET A 142 -18.99 -4.35 10.37
N GLU A 143 -17.73 -4.81 10.41
CA GLU A 143 -17.36 -6.14 9.88
C GLU A 143 -18.01 -7.28 10.65
N VAL A 144 -18.18 -7.14 11.97
CA VAL A 144 -18.84 -8.16 12.79
C VAL A 144 -20.36 -8.21 12.47
N THR A 145 -20.99 -7.10 12.12
CA THR A 145 -22.42 -7.10 11.73
C THR A 145 -22.64 -7.67 10.32
N GLU A 146 -21.76 -7.40 9.35
CA GLU A 146 -21.86 -7.98 8.00
C GLU A 146 -21.60 -9.50 7.99
N SER A 147 -20.64 -10.00 8.77
CA SER A 147 -20.37 -11.43 8.87
C SER A 147 -21.50 -12.20 9.58
N THR A 148 -22.23 -11.57 10.48
CA THR A 148 -23.36 -12.20 11.19
C THR A 148 -24.61 -12.26 10.31
N GLU A 149 -24.83 -11.32 9.41
CA GLU A 149 -25.94 -11.36 8.43
C GLU A 149 -25.70 -12.38 7.30
N GLN A 150 -24.46 -12.59 6.88
CA GLN A 150 -24.15 -13.61 5.85
C GLN A 150 -24.24 -15.04 6.38
N GLU A 151 -23.90 -15.30 7.64
CA GLU A 151 -24.08 -16.64 8.24
C GLU A 151 -25.55 -16.99 8.45
N SER A 152 -26.43 -16.03 8.74
CA SER A 152 -27.86 -16.29 8.92
C SER A 152 -28.62 -16.55 7.61
N VAL A 153 -28.09 -16.13 6.45
CA VAL A 153 -28.71 -16.39 5.14
C VAL A 153 -28.25 -17.72 4.53
N GLN A 154 -27.07 -18.24 4.91
CA GLN A 154 -26.57 -19.55 4.45
C GLN A 154 -27.17 -20.75 5.22
N ALA A 155 -27.68 -20.54 6.42
CA ALA A 155 -28.29 -21.61 7.22
C ALA A 155 -29.72 -22.00 6.80
N LEU A 156 -30.34 -21.28 5.86
CA LEU A 156 -31.74 -21.53 5.43
C LEU A 156 -31.88 -22.20 4.04
N SER A 157 -30.77 -22.61 3.38
CA SER A 157 -30.80 -23.18 2.03
C SER A 157 -30.21 -24.59 1.89
N VAL A 158 -30.03 -25.32 2.99
CA VAL A 158 -29.53 -26.71 2.94
C VAL A 158 -30.57 -27.67 3.51
N GLU A 159 -31.69 -27.81 2.82
CA GLU A 159 -32.57 -28.99 2.98
C GLU A 159 -33.18 -29.30 1.61
N ALA A 160 -32.71 -30.40 1.03
CA ALA A 160 -33.21 -31.18 -0.08
C ALA A 160 -32.26 -31.32 -1.28
N ALA A 161 -31.40 -32.35 -1.26
CA ALA A 161 -31.09 -33.17 -2.43
C ALA A 161 -30.40 -34.49 -2.01
N GLU A 162 -31.05 -35.60 -2.29
CA GLU A 162 -30.56 -36.96 -2.12
C GLU A 162 -29.40 -37.32 -3.07
N PRO A 163 -28.61 -38.36 -2.77
CA PRO A 163 -27.39 -38.67 -3.52
C PRO A 163 -27.68 -39.54 -4.74
N MET A 164 -27.27 -39.11 -5.90
CA MET A 164 -27.13 -39.99 -7.08
C MET A 164 -25.66 -40.36 -7.28
N ALA A 165 -25.46 -41.69 -7.37
CA ALA A 165 -24.21 -42.34 -7.66
C ALA A 165 -23.63 -41.92 -9.02
N VAL A 166 -22.34 -41.78 -9.08
CA VAL A 166 -21.60 -41.59 -10.33
C VAL A 166 -20.50 -42.61 -10.46
N GLU A 167 -20.64 -43.37 -11.54
CA GLU A 167 -19.68 -44.29 -12.11
C GLU A 167 -18.34 -43.63 -12.46
N ILE A 168 -17.29 -44.32 -12.10
CA ILE A 168 -15.92 -44.03 -12.51
C ILE A 168 -15.65 -44.70 -13.84
N THR A 169 -15.27 -43.98 -14.85
CA THR A 169 -14.57 -44.51 -16.03
C THR A 169 -13.15 -43.96 -16.09
N GLU A 170 -12.22 -44.88 -15.89
CA GLU A 170 -10.81 -44.75 -16.26
C GLU A 170 -10.68 -44.84 -17.78
N GLN A 171 -9.83 -43.98 -18.35
CA GLN A 171 -9.04 -44.12 -19.59
C GLN A 171 -8.38 -42.79 -19.89
N GLU A 172 -7.19 -42.64 -20.27
CA GLU A 172 -6.01 -43.45 -20.60
C GLU A 172 -4.79 -42.50 -20.58
N THR A 173 -3.74 -43.00 -20.04
CA THR A 173 -2.37 -42.55 -20.22
C THR A 173 -1.90 -42.77 -21.65
N GLU A 174 -1.14 -41.87 -22.18
CA GLU A 174 0.00 -42.03 -23.10
C GLU A 174 0.17 -40.80 -24.01
N ASN A 175 1.14 -40.04 -23.92
CA ASN A 175 2.33 -40.12 -24.73
C ASN A 175 3.43 -39.18 -24.26
N ALA A 176 4.45 -39.83 -23.85
CA ALA A 176 5.73 -39.28 -23.52
C ALA A 176 6.62 -39.15 -24.77
N THR A 177 7.62 -38.37 -24.68
CA THR A 177 8.99 -38.59 -25.13
C THR A 177 9.40 -38.03 -26.50
N ALA A 178 10.51 -37.34 -26.38
CA ALA A 178 11.59 -37.06 -27.38
C ALA A 178 11.34 -35.86 -28.30
N VAL A 179 12.25 -34.89 -28.29
CA VAL A 179 13.57 -34.98 -28.94
C VAL A 179 14.52 -33.95 -28.35
N MET A 180 15.65 -34.45 -27.93
CA MET A 180 16.89 -33.71 -27.67
C MET A 180 17.57 -33.34 -28.99
N THR A 181 18.51 -32.38 -28.83
CA THR A 181 19.69 -32.07 -29.67
C THR A 181 19.48 -31.12 -30.85
N GLU A 182 20.11 -29.96 -30.76
CA GLU A 182 21.27 -29.60 -31.54
C GLU A 182 21.87 -28.25 -31.11
N GLU A 183 23.14 -28.29 -30.70
CA GLU A 183 24.03 -27.13 -30.68
C GLU A 183 24.45 -26.79 -32.12
N PRO A 184 24.73 -25.54 -32.42
CA PRO A 184 25.71 -25.27 -33.48
C PRO A 184 26.93 -24.49 -33.01
N LYS A 185 28.01 -25.09 -33.33
CA LYS A 185 29.42 -24.69 -33.47
C LYS A 185 29.66 -23.21 -33.74
N ALA A 186 30.71 -22.76 -33.05
CA ALA A 186 31.55 -21.62 -33.40
C ALA A 186 32.16 -21.79 -34.78
N GLU A 187 32.20 -20.74 -35.55
CA GLU A 187 33.13 -20.56 -36.65
C GLU A 187 33.82 -19.21 -36.51
N VAL A 188 35.12 -19.30 -36.30
CA VAL A 188 36.12 -18.26 -36.37
C VAL A 188 36.57 -18.23 -37.81
N ASP A 189 36.64 -17.08 -38.46
CA ASP A 189 37.77 -16.72 -39.32
C ASP A 189 37.72 -15.32 -39.92
N ALA A 190 38.89 -14.73 -39.93
CA ALA A 190 39.50 -13.64 -40.68
C ALA A 190 39.14 -12.20 -40.28
#